data_d86b0f8e6603c9087ab21af583860523
#
_entry.id   d86b0f8e6603c9087ab21af583860523
#
_cell.length_a   1.000
_cell.length_b   1.000
_cell.length_c   1.000
_cell.angle_alpha   90.00
_cell.angle_beta   90.00
_cell.angle_gamma   90.00
#
_symmetry.space_group_name_H-M   'P 1'
#
loop_
_entity.id
_entity.type
_entity.pdbx_description
1 polymer ?
#
loop_
_entity_poly.entity_id
_entity_poly.type
_entity_poly.pdbx_seq_one_letter_code
_entity_poly.pdbx_strand_id
1 'polypeptide(L)'
;MADFEADKTSGTGPALVMVHPLKVNDTEADKKAILTITVNGVPKTVNLIQKKGSLNYEYKLEVDKEAINLLGKGGSDTLAITSQRREMINGTPQGDWENVEVTAEFLEEPPFTAGLRFTDNEEKTLEVSITSKNHTEQLLSGTITIKQVGGLTKTVTVTQAAGEVSYRYWVEPAAVNLGIPKDQILNAYETSAGFSITGYRSKLIEGKQVSQEVMAFKIPTISQTQQAADINSGTKLYYWITDYGNIANSAQATFSATARGRKDAGAMFGSTSGGWECIFTDGGTYQFNVILIPRLV
;
A
#
# COMPACT_ATOMS: atom_id res chain seq x y z
N MET A 1 7.21 34.17 56.06
CA MET A 1 6.44 33.19 56.83
C MET A 1 7.37 32.09 57.24
N ALA A 2 7.28 31.65 58.54
CA ALA A 2 8.14 30.57 59.00
C ALA A 2 7.64 29.25 58.37
N ASP A 3 8.53 28.49 57.72
CA ASP A 3 8.20 27.17 57.15
C ASP A 3 8.18 26.05 58.19
N PHE A 4 8.37 26.38 59.48
CA PHE A 4 8.43 25.46 60.58
C PHE A 4 7.56 25.95 61.73
N GLU A 5 6.99 25.04 62.50
CA GLU A 5 6.22 25.25 63.71
C GLU A 5 6.83 24.48 64.87
N ALA A 6 6.84 25.09 66.05
CA ALA A 6 7.20 24.44 67.29
C ALA A 6 5.95 24.18 68.13
N ASP A 7 5.86 22.99 68.73
CA ASP A 7 4.73 22.56 69.54
C ASP A 7 4.62 23.37 70.89
N LYS A 8 5.74 24.01 71.28
CA LYS A 8 5.82 24.86 72.46
C LYS A 8 6.59 26.14 72.19
N THR A 9 6.04 27.28 72.60
CA THR A 9 6.64 28.60 72.46
C THR A 9 7.13 29.16 73.78
N SER A 10 6.71 28.55 74.91
CA SER A 10 7.18 28.93 76.28
C SER A 10 6.94 27.78 77.24
N GLY A 11 7.65 27.79 78.43
CA GLY A 11 7.50 26.80 79.47
C GLY A 11 8.49 27.03 80.66
N THR A 12 8.28 26.32 81.81
CA THR A 12 9.15 26.32 82.94
C THR A 12 9.68 24.92 83.23
N GLY A 13 11.00 24.79 83.54
CA GLY A 13 11.65 23.52 83.78
C GLY A 13 12.12 22.80 82.51
N PRO A 14 12.68 21.58 82.66
CA PRO A 14 13.08 20.78 81.53
C PRO A 14 11.95 20.46 80.62
N ALA A 15 12.04 20.77 79.30
CA ALA A 15 11.01 20.53 78.30
C ALA A 15 11.59 20.00 76.99
N LEU A 16 10.90 19.11 76.35
CA LEU A 16 11.12 18.70 74.99
C LEU A 16 10.31 19.65 74.11
N VAL A 17 10.98 20.24 73.10
CA VAL A 17 10.31 21.03 72.02
C VAL A 17 10.40 20.26 70.73
N MET A 18 9.30 19.92 70.17
CA MET A 18 9.19 19.28 68.87
C MET A 18 9.02 20.37 67.81
N VAL A 19 9.75 20.27 66.73
CA VAL A 19 9.64 21.17 65.58
C VAL A 19 9.36 20.36 64.33
N HIS A 20 8.36 20.74 63.60
CA HIS A 20 7.97 20.10 62.36
C HIS A 20 7.76 21.14 61.25
N PRO A 21 7.98 20.78 59.98
CA PRO A 21 7.68 21.65 58.88
C PRO A 21 6.19 21.78 58.71
N LEU A 22 5.69 22.97 58.38
CA LEU A 22 4.25 23.27 58.16
C LEU A 22 3.72 22.68 56.87
N LYS A 23 4.62 22.51 55.86
CA LYS A 23 4.29 21.95 54.53
C LYS A 23 5.45 21.11 54.03
N VAL A 24 5.15 20.21 53.12
CA VAL A 24 6.17 19.51 52.35
C VAL A 24 6.98 20.52 51.54
N ASN A 25 8.28 20.31 51.44
CA ASN A 25 9.12 21.15 50.59
C ASN A 25 8.93 20.75 49.12
N ASP A 26 8.19 21.56 48.39
CA ASP A 26 7.87 21.40 46.96
C ASP A 26 8.81 22.24 46.06
N THR A 27 10.02 22.56 46.57
CA THR A 27 11.06 23.29 45.82
C THR A 27 12.31 22.47 45.65
N GLU A 28 13.16 22.85 44.72
CA GLU A 28 14.46 22.21 44.45
C GLU A 28 15.58 22.67 45.42
N ALA A 29 15.25 23.51 46.37
CA ALA A 29 16.21 24.03 47.37
C ALA A 29 15.86 23.59 48.78
N ASP A 30 16.86 23.36 49.61
CA ASP A 30 16.67 23.14 51.04
C ASP A 30 16.09 24.40 51.68
N LYS A 31 14.96 24.29 52.40
CA LYS A 31 14.44 25.36 53.25
C LYS A 31 15.20 25.35 54.61
N LYS A 32 15.60 26.53 55.06
CA LYS A 32 16.38 26.72 56.25
C LYS A 32 15.72 27.71 57.19
N ALA A 33 15.76 27.41 58.48
CA ALA A 33 15.33 28.32 59.54
C ALA A 33 16.24 28.18 60.75
N ILE A 34 16.24 29.18 61.63
CA ILE A 34 16.96 29.12 62.90
C ILE A 34 15.94 29.16 64.02
N LEU A 35 15.92 28.11 64.83
CA LEU A 35 15.18 28.10 66.09
C LEU A 35 16.05 28.71 67.18
N THR A 36 15.59 29.76 67.85
CA THR A 36 16.27 30.36 69.02
C THR A 36 15.46 30.00 70.27
N ILE A 37 16.13 29.31 71.19
CA ILE A 37 15.56 28.95 72.49
C ILE A 37 16.29 29.81 73.51
N THR A 38 15.59 30.59 74.34
CA THR A 38 16.14 31.43 75.40
C THR A 38 15.82 30.82 76.79
N VAL A 39 16.85 30.50 77.51
CA VAL A 39 16.73 29.97 78.88
C VAL A 39 17.43 30.92 79.83
N ASN A 40 16.73 31.45 80.84
CA ASN A 40 17.22 32.44 81.79
C ASN A 40 17.96 33.64 81.15
N GLY A 41 17.41 34.13 80.01
CA GLY A 41 18.01 35.22 79.24
C GLY A 41 19.17 34.85 78.33
N VAL A 42 19.59 33.61 78.28
CA VAL A 42 20.67 33.13 77.44
C VAL A 42 20.11 32.42 76.19
N PRO A 43 20.30 32.97 75.00
CA PRO A 43 19.83 32.36 73.76
C PRO A 43 20.71 31.20 73.32
N LYS A 44 20.07 30.14 72.81
CA LYS A 44 20.72 29.02 72.08
C LYS A 44 20.00 28.87 70.74
N THR A 45 20.75 28.62 69.67
CA THR A 45 20.23 28.47 68.32
C THR A 45 20.38 27.06 67.77
N VAL A 46 19.42 26.58 67.08
CA VAL A 46 19.41 25.31 66.32
C VAL A 46 19.07 25.61 64.88
N ASN A 47 19.89 25.15 63.91
CA ASN A 47 19.62 25.24 62.51
C ASN A 47 18.64 24.13 62.14
N LEU A 48 17.52 24.52 61.55
CA LEU A 48 16.52 23.62 61.00
C LEU A 48 16.70 23.58 59.48
N ILE A 49 16.68 22.36 58.90
CA ILE A 49 16.78 22.15 57.46
C ILE A 49 15.69 21.18 57.03
N GLN A 50 14.82 21.64 56.20
CA GLN A 50 13.92 20.78 55.44
C GLN A 50 14.54 20.54 54.07
N LYS A 51 14.85 19.29 53.78
CA LYS A 51 15.47 18.91 52.50
C LYS A 51 14.59 19.27 51.32
N LYS A 52 15.25 19.55 50.19
CA LYS A 52 14.57 19.77 48.90
C LYS A 52 13.65 18.62 48.55
N GLY A 53 12.64 18.88 47.73
CA GLY A 53 11.76 17.88 47.22
C GLY A 53 12.44 16.90 46.28
N SER A 54 11.84 15.74 46.12
CA SER A 54 12.26 14.75 45.11
C SER A 54 11.74 15.15 43.75
N LEU A 55 12.66 15.43 42.81
CA LEU A 55 12.34 15.72 41.42
C LEU A 55 12.16 14.42 40.65
N ASN A 56 11.09 14.34 39.91
CA ASN A 56 10.84 13.32 38.89
C ASN A 56 10.06 13.98 37.72
N TYR A 57 9.67 13.18 36.70
CA TYR A 57 8.92 13.65 35.57
C TYR A 57 7.65 12.85 35.40
N GLU A 58 6.57 13.53 35.02
CA GLU A 58 5.36 12.92 34.46
C GLU A 58 5.44 12.99 32.95
N TYR A 59 5.09 11.89 32.27
CA TYR A 59 5.16 11.78 30.82
C TYR A 59 3.79 11.55 30.22
N LYS A 60 3.58 12.10 29.02
CA LYS A 60 2.37 11.98 28.23
C LYS A 60 2.72 11.61 26.79
N LEU A 61 2.15 10.51 26.28
CA LEU A 61 2.27 10.10 24.89
C LEU A 61 0.89 9.72 24.33
N GLU A 62 0.43 10.48 23.36
CA GLU A 62 -0.86 10.27 22.68
C GLU A 62 -0.69 10.32 21.18
N VAL A 63 -1.58 9.66 20.45
CA VAL A 63 -1.69 9.67 19.00
C VAL A 63 -3.14 10.00 18.62
N ASP A 64 -3.34 10.68 17.50
CA ASP A 64 -4.67 11.12 17.04
C ASP A 64 -5.50 9.96 16.46
N LYS A 65 -4.85 8.88 16.03
CA LYS A 65 -5.51 7.68 15.49
C LYS A 65 -4.71 6.41 15.82
N GLU A 66 -5.40 5.29 15.97
CA GLU A 66 -4.80 3.99 16.27
C GLU A 66 -4.58 3.12 15.02
N ALA A 67 -5.09 3.57 13.86
CA ALA A 67 -4.93 2.87 12.60
C ALA A 67 -4.77 3.85 11.42
N ILE A 68 -3.94 3.45 10.46
CA ILE A 68 -3.76 4.09 9.16
C ILE A 68 -4.14 3.07 8.09
N ASN A 69 -5.08 3.42 7.21
CA ASN A 69 -5.59 2.54 6.17
C ASN A 69 -5.26 3.12 4.81
N LEU A 70 -4.40 2.44 4.05
CA LEU A 70 -3.97 2.86 2.72
C LEU A 70 -4.54 1.95 1.63
N LEU A 71 -4.64 2.49 0.42
CA LEU A 71 -5.17 1.75 -0.74
C LEU A 71 -4.21 0.66 -1.20
N GLY A 72 -4.71 -0.32 -1.98
CA GLY A 72 -3.90 -1.39 -2.57
C GLY A 72 -2.77 -0.87 -3.48
N LYS A 73 -2.98 0.24 -4.16
CA LYS A 73 -1.96 0.92 -4.96
C LYS A 73 -0.87 1.65 -4.16
N GLY A 74 -0.98 1.67 -2.82
CA GLY A 74 -0.12 2.46 -1.94
C GLY A 74 -0.67 3.87 -1.69
N GLY A 75 0.15 4.72 -1.09
CA GLY A 75 -0.18 6.09 -0.71
C GLY A 75 0.49 6.50 0.59
N SER A 76 0.09 7.63 1.13
CA SER A 76 0.55 8.11 2.44
C SER A 76 -0.58 8.71 3.26
N ASP A 77 -0.39 8.70 4.58
CA ASP A 77 -1.24 9.38 5.55
C ASP A 77 -0.36 9.89 6.70
N THR A 78 -0.86 10.80 7.49
CA THR A 78 -0.13 11.40 8.61
C THR A 78 -0.75 11.02 9.94
N LEU A 79 0.09 10.90 10.96
CA LEU A 79 -0.27 10.64 12.34
C LEU A 79 0.23 11.81 13.20
N ALA A 80 -0.68 12.47 13.91
CA ALA A 80 -0.30 13.49 14.89
C ALA A 80 0.07 12.84 16.23
N ILE A 81 1.19 13.26 16.81
CA ILE A 81 1.75 12.72 18.06
C ILE A 81 1.82 13.83 19.09
N THR A 82 1.32 13.57 20.28
CA THR A 82 1.57 14.41 21.46
C THR A 82 2.55 13.68 22.36
N SER A 83 3.77 14.20 22.46
CA SER A 83 4.83 13.67 23.30
C SER A 83 5.35 14.76 24.21
N GLN A 84 5.06 14.64 25.49
CA GLN A 84 5.35 15.71 26.47
C GLN A 84 5.79 15.14 27.80
N ARG A 85 6.50 15.95 28.57
CA ARG A 85 6.79 15.73 29.97
C ARG A 85 6.55 17.00 30.77
N ARG A 86 6.38 16.87 32.07
CA ARG A 86 6.45 17.98 33.01
C ARG A 86 7.15 17.55 34.29
N GLU A 87 7.79 18.51 34.92
CA GLU A 87 8.45 18.31 36.20
C GLU A 87 7.44 18.06 37.33
N MET A 88 7.82 17.20 38.24
CA MET A 88 7.06 16.84 39.43
C MET A 88 7.98 16.91 40.65
N ILE A 89 7.59 17.68 41.66
CA ILE A 89 8.29 17.71 42.94
C ILE A 89 7.38 17.10 44.00
N ASN A 90 7.83 16.01 44.60
CA ASN A 90 7.03 15.23 45.57
C ASN A 90 5.61 14.89 45.07
N GLY A 91 5.50 14.57 43.77
CA GLY A 91 4.20 14.25 43.13
C GLY A 91 3.33 15.46 42.78
N THR A 92 3.80 16.69 43.00
CA THR A 92 3.12 17.92 42.62
C THR A 92 3.67 18.47 41.31
N PRO A 93 2.84 18.73 40.29
CA PRO A 93 3.29 19.32 39.02
C PRO A 93 3.93 20.69 39.20
N GLN A 94 5.04 20.89 38.47
CA GLN A 94 5.77 22.16 38.43
C GLN A 94 5.89 22.59 36.95
N GLY A 95 5.42 23.79 36.65
CA GLY A 95 5.49 24.31 35.29
C GLY A 95 4.53 23.70 34.27
N ASP A 96 4.75 24.03 33.04
CA ASP A 96 3.96 23.60 31.89
C ASP A 96 4.53 22.31 31.28
N TRP A 97 3.76 21.69 30.36
CA TRP A 97 4.19 20.55 29.58
C TRP A 97 5.27 20.98 28.55
N GLU A 98 6.37 20.26 28.52
CA GLU A 98 7.45 20.42 27.54
C GLU A 98 7.42 19.28 26.53
N ASN A 99 7.68 19.59 25.25
CA ASN A 99 7.83 18.55 24.23
C ASN A 99 9.08 17.70 24.48
N VAL A 100 8.97 16.41 24.22
CA VAL A 100 10.09 15.47 24.28
C VAL A 100 10.15 14.62 23.03
N GLU A 101 11.35 14.20 22.68
CA GLU A 101 11.66 13.41 21.50
C GLU A 101 10.91 12.07 21.47
N VAL A 102 10.55 11.66 20.28
CA VAL A 102 9.99 10.34 19.99
C VAL A 102 10.72 9.70 18.82
N THR A 103 10.68 8.38 18.80
CA THR A 103 11.08 7.56 17.65
C THR A 103 9.91 6.73 17.18
N ALA A 104 9.90 6.38 15.91
CA ALA A 104 8.90 5.50 15.31
C ALA A 104 9.59 4.44 14.46
N GLU A 105 9.18 3.20 14.63
CA GLU A 105 9.70 2.06 13.86
C GLU A 105 8.61 1.02 13.66
N PHE A 106 8.72 0.19 12.61
CA PHE A 106 7.88 -0.98 12.51
C PHE A 106 8.33 -2.01 13.56
N LEU A 107 7.36 -2.62 14.23
CA LEU A 107 7.60 -3.66 15.25
C LEU A 107 8.29 -4.89 14.64
N GLU A 108 7.89 -5.24 13.41
CA GLU A 108 8.45 -6.28 12.57
C GLU A 108 8.50 -5.78 11.13
N GLU A 109 9.27 -6.44 10.25
CA GLU A 109 9.29 -6.09 8.84
C GLU A 109 7.90 -6.25 8.24
N PRO A 110 7.28 -5.16 7.73
CA PRO A 110 5.93 -5.24 7.19
C PRO A 110 5.92 -5.95 5.83
N PRO A 111 4.80 -6.58 5.44
CA PRO A 111 4.67 -7.28 4.15
C PRO A 111 4.56 -6.34 2.93
N PHE A 112 4.87 -5.07 3.09
CA PHE A 112 4.85 -4.03 2.07
C PHE A 112 6.05 -3.10 2.22
N THR A 113 6.44 -2.41 1.14
CA THR A 113 7.49 -1.40 1.21
C THR A 113 6.93 -0.11 1.78
N ALA A 114 7.38 0.26 2.97
CA ALA A 114 6.91 1.43 3.69
C ALA A 114 8.04 2.37 4.07
N GLY A 115 7.68 3.63 4.33
CA GLY A 115 8.55 4.66 4.88
C GLY A 115 7.88 5.37 6.05
N LEU A 116 8.68 5.71 7.05
CA LEU A 116 8.30 6.53 8.20
C LEU A 116 9.15 7.79 8.18
N ARG A 117 8.52 8.96 8.24
CA ARG A 117 9.23 10.23 8.23
C ARG A 117 8.53 11.26 9.10
N PHE A 118 9.23 11.86 10.05
CA PHE A 118 8.75 13.05 10.72
C PHE A 118 8.79 14.24 9.77
N THR A 119 7.68 14.97 9.69
CA THR A 119 7.49 16.07 8.71
C THR A 119 7.72 17.45 9.31
N ASP A 120 7.86 17.53 10.64
CA ASP A 120 8.16 18.76 11.37
C ASP A 120 9.39 18.59 12.28
N ASN A 121 9.99 19.73 12.68
CA ASN A 121 11.20 19.74 13.50
C ASN A 121 10.92 19.42 14.98
N GLU A 122 9.66 19.32 15.37
CA GLU A 122 9.25 19.01 16.75
C GLU A 122 8.77 17.56 16.89
N GLU A 123 8.88 16.76 15.81
CA GLU A 123 8.52 15.34 15.75
C GLU A 123 7.06 15.06 16.14
N LYS A 124 6.16 16.01 15.87
CA LYS A 124 4.72 15.93 16.17
C LYS A 124 3.89 15.28 15.08
N THR A 125 4.41 15.24 13.87
CA THR A 125 3.69 14.69 12.71
C THR A 125 4.53 13.64 12.03
N LEU A 126 4.08 12.39 12.11
CA LEU A 126 4.68 11.24 11.43
C LEU A 126 3.94 10.96 10.13
N GLU A 127 4.60 11.12 8.99
CA GLU A 127 4.12 10.61 7.70
C GLU A 127 4.42 9.12 7.58
N VAL A 128 3.40 8.34 7.28
CA VAL A 128 3.49 6.91 6.98
C VAL A 128 3.16 6.72 5.52
N SER A 129 4.09 6.18 4.74
CA SER A 129 3.92 5.96 3.30
C SER A 129 4.10 4.49 2.96
N ILE A 130 3.28 3.97 2.02
CA ILE A 130 3.46 2.67 1.37
C ILE A 130 3.70 2.92 -0.11
N THR A 131 4.85 2.50 -0.62
CA THR A 131 5.27 2.73 -2.01
C THR A 131 5.08 1.50 -2.91
N SER A 132 4.95 0.31 -2.34
CA SER A 132 4.64 -0.91 -3.08
C SER A 132 3.15 -1.04 -3.38
N LYS A 133 2.83 -1.70 -4.50
CA LYS A 133 1.45 -2.13 -4.79
C LYS A 133 1.18 -3.49 -4.14
N ASN A 134 -0.02 -3.67 -3.61
CA ASN A 134 -0.48 -4.96 -3.14
C ASN A 134 -0.96 -5.81 -4.33
N HIS A 135 -0.17 -6.78 -4.73
CA HIS A 135 -0.52 -7.69 -5.82
C HIS A 135 -1.27 -8.95 -5.33
N THR A 136 -1.98 -8.84 -4.21
CA THR A 136 -2.80 -9.92 -3.63
C THR A 136 -4.23 -9.45 -3.38
N GLU A 137 -5.15 -10.38 -3.22
CA GLU A 137 -6.54 -10.10 -2.82
C GLU A 137 -6.71 -10.06 -1.30
N GLN A 138 -5.61 -10.00 -0.55
CA GLN A 138 -5.61 -9.97 0.90
C GLN A 138 -5.27 -8.57 1.41
N LEU A 139 -5.87 -8.20 2.54
CA LEU A 139 -5.42 -7.07 3.32
C LEU A 139 -4.03 -7.38 3.88
N LEU A 140 -3.08 -6.48 3.71
CA LEU A 140 -1.78 -6.55 4.35
C LEU A 140 -1.77 -5.64 5.58
N SER A 141 -1.04 -6.04 6.63
CA SER A 141 -0.99 -5.30 7.89
C SER A 141 0.43 -5.28 8.46
N GLY A 142 0.77 -4.15 9.09
CA GLY A 142 1.99 -3.96 9.86
C GLY A 142 1.67 -3.13 11.10
N THR A 143 2.58 -3.10 12.08
CA THR A 143 2.41 -2.33 13.32
C THR A 143 3.60 -1.40 13.51
N ILE A 144 3.31 -0.11 13.69
CA ILE A 144 4.30 0.90 14.09
C ILE A 144 4.31 0.98 15.61
N THR A 145 5.50 1.04 16.20
CA THR A 145 5.72 1.38 17.60
C THR A 145 6.33 2.76 17.69
N ILE A 146 5.68 3.64 18.45
CA ILE A 146 6.15 4.98 18.78
C ILE A 146 6.67 4.92 20.21
N LYS A 147 7.92 5.32 20.41
CA LYS A 147 8.62 5.29 21.71
C LYS A 147 9.01 6.70 22.11
N GLN A 148 8.74 7.04 23.34
CA GLN A 148 9.14 8.30 23.99
C GLN A 148 10.35 8.08 24.90
N VAL A 149 11.19 9.09 25.07
CA VAL A 149 12.35 9.07 25.97
C VAL A 149 11.99 8.65 27.41
N GLY A 150 10.80 8.96 27.89
CA GLY A 150 10.29 8.55 29.19
C GLY A 150 9.88 7.09 29.32
N GLY A 151 10.05 6.28 28.27
CA GLY A 151 9.73 4.86 28.26
C GLY A 151 8.26 4.55 27.88
N LEU A 152 7.41 5.57 27.67
CA LEU A 152 6.07 5.34 27.17
C LEU A 152 6.11 4.88 25.71
N THR A 153 5.20 3.97 25.36
CA THR A 153 5.05 3.44 24.00
C THR A 153 3.60 3.47 23.56
N LYS A 154 3.40 3.69 22.25
CA LYS A 154 2.10 3.56 21.57
C LYS A 154 2.28 2.73 20.32
N THR A 155 1.27 1.97 19.96
CA THR A 155 1.24 1.19 18.73
C THR A 155 0.15 1.71 17.80
N VAL A 156 0.45 1.73 16.49
CA VAL A 156 -0.49 2.11 15.43
C VAL A 156 -0.47 1.03 14.38
N THR A 157 -1.65 0.53 14.01
CA THR A 157 -1.80 -0.45 12.94
C THR A 157 -1.78 0.25 11.59
N VAL A 158 -0.97 -0.23 10.65
CA VAL A 158 -0.94 0.24 9.27
C VAL A 158 -1.45 -0.86 8.38
N THR A 159 -2.46 -0.59 7.57
CA THR A 159 -3.01 -1.56 6.63
C THR A 159 -2.87 -1.07 5.20
N GLN A 160 -2.65 -2.02 4.29
CA GLN A 160 -2.77 -1.82 2.86
C GLN A 160 -3.92 -2.69 2.34
N ALA A 161 -4.92 -2.07 1.73
CA ALA A 161 -6.06 -2.77 1.16
C ALA A 161 -5.63 -3.81 0.11
N ALA A 162 -6.50 -4.77 -0.16
CA ALA A 162 -6.36 -5.66 -1.30
C ALA A 162 -6.16 -4.87 -2.61
N GLY A 163 -5.38 -5.42 -3.53
CA GLY A 163 -5.17 -4.80 -4.83
C GLY A 163 -6.40 -4.88 -5.72
N GLU A 164 -6.56 -3.91 -6.61
CA GLU A 164 -7.66 -3.88 -7.57
C GLU A 164 -7.50 -5.00 -8.60
N VAL A 165 -8.55 -5.82 -8.73
CA VAL A 165 -8.60 -6.95 -9.68
C VAL A 165 -9.15 -6.48 -11.01
N SER A 166 -8.46 -6.83 -12.11
CA SER A 166 -8.93 -6.66 -13.48
C SER A 166 -8.61 -7.89 -14.32
N TYR A 167 -9.23 -7.97 -15.49
CA TYR A 167 -9.03 -9.10 -16.41
C TYR A 167 -8.63 -8.61 -17.77
N ARG A 168 -7.72 -9.37 -18.43
CA ARG A 168 -7.32 -9.19 -19.81
C ARG A 168 -7.67 -10.45 -20.62
N TYR A 169 -8.31 -10.25 -21.75
CA TYR A 169 -8.74 -11.31 -22.64
C TYR A 169 -7.99 -11.25 -23.98
N TRP A 170 -7.71 -12.40 -24.57
CA TRP A 170 -7.16 -12.49 -25.93
C TRP A 170 -7.34 -13.89 -26.51
N VAL A 171 -7.04 -14.03 -27.79
CA VAL A 171 -6.99 -15.32 -28.48
C VAL A 171 -5.66 -15.51 -29.19
N GLU A 172 -5.24 -16.75 -29.38
CA GLU A 172 -4.04 -17.14 -30.10
C GLU A 172 -4.31 -18.35 -31.01
N PRO A 173 -3.66 -18.45 -32.21
CA PRO A 173 -2.78 -17.46 -32.83
C PRO A 173 -3.53 -16.32 -33.49
N ALA A 174 -2.88 -15.16 -33.61
CA ALA A 174 -3.37 -14.01 -34.38
C ALA A 174 -2.96 -14.05 -35.87
N ALA A 175 -2.06 -14.97 -36.22
CA ALA A 175 -1.57 -15.12 -37.59
C ALA A 175 -1.46 -16.60 -37.98
N VAL A 176 -1.89 -16.93 -39.18
CA VAL A 176 -1.84 -18.28 -39.74
C VAL A 176 -1.10 -18.26 -41.08
N ASN A 177 -0.10 -19.12 -41.20
CA ASN A 177 0.66 -19.30 -42.45
C ASN A 177 -0.11 -20.28 -43.39
N LEU A 178 -0.46 -19.80 -44.56
CA LEU A 178 -1.01 -20.62 -45.65
C LEU A 178 0.16 -20.97 -46.61
N GLY A 179 0.62 -22.21 -46.58
CA GLY A 179 1.64 -22.69 -47.52
C GLY A 179 1.12 -22.80 -48.95
N ILE A 180 1.75 -22.14 -49.91
CA ILE A 180 1.37 -22.19 -51.33
C ILE A 180 2.59 -22.67 -52.10
N PRO A 181 2.50 -23.83 -52.80
CA PRO A 181 3.58 -24.34 -53.63
C PRO A 181 3.94 -23.39 -54.77
N LYS A 182 5.23 -23.10 -54.96
CA LYS A 182 5.74 -22.14 -55.96
C LYS A 182 5.42 -22.55 -57.40
N ASP A 183 5.38 -23.82 -57.68
CA ASP A 183 5.13 -24.41 -58.99
C ASP A 183 3.67 -24.31 -59.43
N GLN A 184 2.78 -24.03 -58.52
CA GLN A 184 1.31 -23.99 -58.79
C GLN A 184 0.75 -22.58 -58.99
N ILE A 185 1.55 -21.53 -58.84
CA ILE A 185 1.11 -20.14 -58.93
C ILE A 185 0.71 -19.75 -60.39
N LEU A 186 1.23 -20.47 -61.39
CA LEU A 186 1.00 -20.16 -62.82
C LEU A 186 -0.39 -20.62 -63.33
N ASN A 187 -1.08 -21.50 -62.60
CA ASN A 187 -2.44 -21.99 -62.88
C ASN A 187 -3.36 -21.59 -61.77
N ALA A 188 -4.69 -21.56 -62.03
CA ALA A 188 -5.66 -21.32 -61.01
C ALA A 188 -5.52 -22.36 -59.89
N TYR A 189 -4.90 -21.96 -58.78
CA TYR A 189 -4.58 -22.83 -57.66
C TYR A 189 -5.45 -22.48 -56.45
N GLU A 190 -5.95 -23.49 -55.78
CA GLU A 190 -6.70 -23.33 -54.53
C GLU A 190 -6.14 -24.29 -53.47
N THR A 191 -5.83 -23.78 -52.32
CA THR A 191 -5.42 -24.58 -51.15
C THR A 191 -6.23 -24.14 -49.92
N SER A 192 -6.54 -25.10 -49.09
CA SER A 192 -7.23 -24.83 -47.83
C SER A 192 -6.39 -25.37 -46.67
N ALA A 193 -6.32 -24.60 -45.60
CA ALA A 193 -5.65 -24.97 -44.36
C ALA A 193 -6.60 -24.76 -43.17
N GLY A 194 -6.72 -25.78 -42.35
CA GLY A 194 -7.38 -25.67 -41.04
C GLY A 194 -6.47 -25.01 -40.00
N PHE A 195 -7.06 -24.24 -39.11
CA PHE A 195 -6.38 -23.72 -37.94
C PHE A 195 -7.33 -23.60 -36.76
N SER A 196 -6.79 -23.53 -35.55
CA SER A 196 -7.60 -23.32 -34.36
C SER A 196 -7.10 -22.09 -33.61
N ILE A 197 -8.01 -21.35 -33.00
CA ILE A 197 -7.68 -20.30 -32.06
C ILE A 197 -8.10 -20.74 -30.65
N THR A 198 -7.29 -20.39 -29.66
CA THR A 198 -7.54 -20.67 -28.25
C THR A 198 -7.77 -19.38 -27.49
N GLY A 199 -8.81 -19.34 -26.66
CA GLY A 199 -9.15 -18.20 -25.84
C GLY A 199 -8.42 -18.24 -24.49
N TYR A 200 -7.97 -17.09 -24.04
CA TYR A 200 -7.24 -16.91 -22.79
C TYR A 200 -7.80 -15.74 -21.99
N ARG A 201 -7.73 -15.89 -20.67
CA ARG A 201 -7.95 -14.83 -19.69
C ARG A 201 -6.76 -14.74 -18.76
N SER A 202 -6.23 -13.53 -18.52
CA SER A 202 -5.32 -13.23 -17.41
C SER A 202 -6.03 -12.44 -16.35
N LYS A 203 -5.82 -12.82 -15.10
CA LYS A 203 -6.15 -12.02 -13.92
C LYS A 203 -4.98 -11.11 -13.60
N LEU A 204 -5.26 -9.83 -13.45
CA LEU A 204 -4.30 -8.82 -13.04
C LEU A 204 -4.73 -8.24 -11.69
N ILE A 205 -3.75 -8.02 -10.80
CA ILE A 205 -3.96 -7.31 -9.55
C ILE A 205 -3.02 -6.11 -9.55
N GLU A 206 -3.57 -4.90 -9.42
CA GLU A 206 -2.83 -3.64 -9.56
C GLU A 206 -2.01 -3.58 -10.87
N GLY A 207 -2.57 -4.17 -11.95
CA GLY A 207 -1.95 -4.21 -13.27
C GLY A 207 -0.89 -5.29 -13.47
N LYS A 208 -0.51 -6.07 -12.45
CA LYS A 208 0.40 -7.21 -12.55
C LYS A 208 -0.37 -8.49 -12.80
N GLN A 209 0.03 -9.24 -13.83
CA GLN A 209 -0.54 -10.55 -14.11
C GLN A 209 -0.17 -11.54 -12.99
N VAL A 210 -1.19 -12.14 -12.37
CA VAL A 210 -1.03 -13.10 -11.28
C VAL A 210 -1.41 -14.51 -11.70
N SER A 211 -2.30 -14.64 -12.69
CA SER A 211 -2.65 -15.94 -13.28
C SER A 211 -3.08 -15.81 -14.72
N GLN A 212 -3.04 -16.92 -15.45
CA GLN A 212 -3.54 -17.07 -16.82
C GLN A 212 -4.24 -18.42 -16.92
N GLU A 213 -5.35 -18.44 -17.63
CA GLU A 213 -6.11 -19.65 -17.88
C GLU A 213 -6.66 -19.69 -19.31
N VAL A 214 -6.93 -20.89 -19.80
CA VAL A 214 -7.68 -21.11 -21.03
C VAL A 214 -9.16 -20.91 -20.73
N MET A 215 -9.84 -20.09 -21.52
CA MET A 215 -11.22 -19.70 -21.26
C MET A 215 -12.12 -19.97 -22.44
N ALA A 216 -13.30 -20.52 -22.18
CA ALA A 216 -14.30 -20.74 -23.22
C ALA A 216 -14.89 -19.42 -23.70
N PHE A 217 -15.12 -19.32 -25.00
CA PHE A 217 -15.69 -18.16 -25.67
C PHE A 217 -16.65 -18.57 -26.77
N LYS A 218 -17.39 -17.61 -27.30
CA LYS A 218 -18.18 -17.72 -28.49
C LYS A 218 -17.87 -16.56 -29.44
N ILE A 219 -18.05 -16.78 -30.73
CA ILE A 219 -18.00 -15.74 -31.78
C ILE A 219 -19.40 -15.59 -32.34
N PRO A 220 -20.13 -14.53 -31.97
CA PRO A 220 -21.55 -14.38 -32.33
C PRO A 220 -21.76 -14.16 -33.84
N THR A 221 -20.79 -13.50 -34.49
CA THR A 221 -20.88 -13.20 -35.92
C THR A 221 -19.48 -13.22 -36.52
N ILE A 222 -19.31 -13.94 -37.60
CA ILE A 222 -18.12 -13.93 -38.43
C ILE A 222 -18.44 -13.28 -39.75
N SER A 223 -17.88 -12.12 -40.03
CA SER A 223 -17.88 -11.54 -41.38
C SER A 223 -16.79 -12.23 -42.20
N GLN A 224 -17.11 -12.64 -43.43
CA GLN A 224 -16.09 -13.19 -44.33
C GLN A 224 -15.02 -12.13 -44.58
N THR A 225 -13.77 -12.42 -44.16
CA THR A 225 -12.65 -11.56 -44.44
C THR A 225 -11.98 -12.05 -45.70
N GLN A 226 -12.03 -11.27 -46.75
CA GLN A 226 -11.25 -11.51 -47.98
C GLN A 226 -10.07 -10.53 -47.99
N GLN A 227 -8.90 -11.04 -48.25
CA GLN A 227 -7.69 -10.25 -48.43
C GLN A 227 -7.02 -10.63 -49.75
N ALA A 228 -6.29 -9.70 -50.31
CA ALA A 228 -5.51 -9.93 -51.54
C ALA A 228 -4.08 -9.46 -51.34
N ALA A 229 -3.12 -10.25 -51.80
CA ALA A 229 -1.70 -9.88 -51.82
C ALA A 229 -1.14 -10.06 -53.23
N ASP A 230 -0.31 -9.09 -53.69
CA ASP A 230 0.45 -9.24 -54.91
C ASP A 230 1.75 -10.00 -54.55
N ILE A 231 1.86 -11.21 -55.09
CA ILE A 231 3.04 -12.07 -54.86
C ILE A 231 4.16 -11.75 -55.86
N ASN A 232 3.78 -11.43 -57.08
CA ASN A 232 4.65 -10.97 -58.16
C ASN A 232 3.84 -10.08 -59.09
N SER A 233 4.51 -9.27 -59.93
CA SER A 233 3.89 -8.46 -60.96
C SER A 233 2.98 -9.31 -61.87
N GLY A 234 1.66 -9.10 -61.78
CA GLY A 234 0.62 -9.80 -62.52
C GLY A 234 0.04 -11.07 -61.87
N THR A 235 0.46 -11.43 -60.65
CA THR A 235 -0.15 -12.55 -59.90
C THR A 235 -0.78 -12.05 -58.60
N LYS A 236 -2.08 -12.22 -58.44
CA LYS A 236 -2.78 -11.86 -57.21
C LYS A 236 -3.21 -13.10 -56.46
N LEU A 237 -2.96 -13.09 -55.16
CA LEU A 237 -3.42 -14.11 -54.24
C LEU A 237 -4.60 -13.58 -53.44
N TYR A 238 -5.69 -14.33 -53.45
CA TYR A 238 -6.85 -14.09 -52.60
C TYR A 238 -6.92 -15.15 -51.54
N TYR A 239 -7.27 -14.77 -50.33
CA TYR A 239 -7.46 -15.69 -49.23
C TYR A 239 -8.62 -15.24 -48.37
N TRP A 240 -9.37 -16.20 -47.86
CA TRP A 240 -10.57 -15.96 -47.06
C TRP A 240 -10.83 -17.15 -46.11
N ILE A 241 -11.64 -16.93 -45.11
CA ILE A 241 -12.15 -18.00 -44.26
C ILE A 241 -13.36 -18.62 -44.91
N THR A 242 -13.31 -19.93 -45.14
CA THR A 242 -14.35 -20.67 -45.87
C THR A 242 -15.30 -21.41 -44.94
N ASP A 243 -14.82 -21.82 -43.78
CA ASP A 243 -15.63 -22.55 -42.81
C ASP A 243 -15.23 -22.18 -41.39
N TYR A 244 -16.20 -22.09 -40.52
CA TYR A 244 -16.03 -21.90 -39.10
C TYR A 244 -17.06 -22.75 -38.38
N GLY A 245 -16.57 -23.60 -37.48
CA GLY A 245 -17.41 -24.41 -36.62
C GLY A 245 -18.29 -23.54 -35.74
N ASN A 246 -19.51 -24.02 -35.47
CA ASN A 246 -20.40 -23.33 -34.53
C ASN A 246 -19.77 -23.32 -33.14
N ILE A 247 -19.23 -22.14 -32.74
CA ILE A 247 -18.48 -22.00 -31.50
C ILE A 247 -19.45 -21.60 -30.39
N ALA A 248 -20.08 -22.59 -29.81
CA ALA A 248 -20.84 -22.37 -28.59
C ALA A 248 -19.99 -22.73 -27.39
N ASN A 249 -19.50 -21.71 -26.64
CA ASN A 249 -18.84 -21.87 -25.35
C ASN A 249 -17.71 -22.91 -25.34
N SER A 250 -16.80 -22.86 -26.31
CA SER A 250 -15.60 -23.68 -26.39
C SER A 250 -14.37 -22.85 -26.09
N ALA A 251 -13.38 -23.43 -25.44
CA ALA A 251 -12.07 -22.81 -25.24
C ALA A 251 -11.24 -22.73 -26.52
N GLN A 252 -11.66 -23.46 -27.57
CA GLN A 252 -11.00 -23.53 -28.86
C GLN A 252 -12.00 -23.46 -29.99
N ALA A 253 -11.70 -22.69 -31.03
CA ALA A 253 -12.45 -22.56 -32.24
C ALA A 253 -11.63 -23.00 -33.44
N THR A 254 -12.23 -23.81 -34.31
CA THR A 254 -11.58 -24.34 -35.53
C THR A 254 -12.13 -23.64 -36.77
N PHE A 255 -11.23 -23.27 -37.66
CA PHE A 255 -11.51 -22.58 -38.92
C PHE A 255 -10.85 -23.26 -40.09
N SER A 256 -11.38 -23.08 -41.28
CA SER A 256 -10.71 -23.36 -42.53
C SER A 256 -10.50 -22.08 -43.32
N ALA A 257 -9.27 -21.85 -43.75
CA ALA A 257 -8.89 -20.74 -44.62
C ALA A 257 -8.54 -21.26 -45.98
N THR A 258 -9.07 -20.61 -47.05
CA THR A 258 -8.76 -20.93 -48.43
C THR A 258 -7.94 -19.83 -49.06
N ALA A 259 -6.88 -20.18 -49.76
CA ALA A 259 -6.10 -19.30 -50.62
C ALA A 259 -6.23 -19.72 -52.08
N ARG A 260 -6.51 -18.75 -52.97
CA ARG A 260 -6.57 -18.94 -54.40
C ARG A 260 -5.64 -17.99 -55.14
N GLY A 261 -4.69 -18.53 -55.85
CA GLY A 261 -3.86 -17.78 -56.78
C GLY A 261 -4.50 -17.71 -58.17
N ARG A 262 -4.46 -16.55 -58.84
CA ARG A 262 -4.89 -16.38 -60.20
C ARG A 262 -3.99 -15.42 -60.96
N LYS A 263 -3.54 -15.83 -62.14
CA LYS A 263 -2.90 -14.98 -63.12
C LYS A 263 -4.02 -14.22 -63.86
N ASP A 264 -3.90 -12.91 -64.00
CA ASP A 264 -4.85 -12.07 -64.74
C ASP A 264 -6.26 -11.95 -64.12
N ALA A 265 -6.36 -11.75 -62.86
CA ALA A 265 -7.65 -11.56 -62.18
C ALA A 265 -8.19 -10.15 -62.36
N GLY A 266 -9.12 -9.99 -63.28
CA GLY A 266 -9.87 -8.74 -63.53
C GLY A 266 -10.92 -8.38 -62.46
N ALA A 267 -11.10 -9.16 -61.43
CA ALA A 267 -12.05 -8.88 -60.35
C ALA A 267 -11.31 -8.56 -59.04
N MET A 268 -11.38 -7.32 -58.63
CA MET A 268 -10.96 -6.91 -57.28
C MET A 268 -12.07 -7.26 -56.30
N PHE A 269 -11.77 -8.12 -55.36
CA PHE A 269 -12.58 -8.24 -54.15
C PHE A 269 -12.04 -7.21 -53.12
N GLY A 270 -12.91 -6.30 -52.70
CA GLY A 270 -12.52 -5.34 -51.67
C GLY A 270 -12.15 -6.05 -50.35
N SER A 271 -11.07 -5.62 -49.74
CA SER A 271 -10.77 -6.08 -48.41
C SER A 271 -11.79 -5.48 -47.43
N THR A 272 -12.59 -6.32 -46.81
CA THR A 272 -13.34 -5.93 -45.62
C THR A 272 -12.59 -6.43 -44.41
N SER A 273 -11.82 -5.58 -43.79
CA SER A 273 -11.27 -5.84 -42.46
C SER A 273 -12.35 -5.64 -41.41
N GLY A 274 -13.19 -6.65 -41.23
CA GLY A 274 -14.09 -6.69 -40.07
C GLY A 274 -13.36 -7.30 -38.90
N GLY A 275 -13.19 -6.56 -37.82
CA GLY A 275 -12.73 -7.14 -36.56
C GLY A 275 -13.73 -8.16 -36.05
N TRP A 276 -13.27 -9.31 -35.61
CA TRP A 276 -14.09 -10.31 -34.96
C TRP A 276 -14.15 -10.04 -33.48
N GLU A 277 -15.27 -10.33 -32.85
CA GLU A 277 -15.46 -10.21 -31.42
C GLU A 277 -15.63 -11.60 -30.81
N CYS A 278 -14.79 -11.91 -29.85
CA CYS A 278 -14.98 -13.02 -28.93
C CYS A 278 -15.72 -12.54 -27.68
N ILE A 279 -16.76 -13.27 -27.27
CA ILE A 279 -17.44 -13.07 -26.00
C ILE A 279 -17.10 -14.27 -25.12
N PHE A 280 -16.38 -14.02 -24.03
CA PHE A 280 -16.00 -15.04 -23.06
C PHE A 280 -17.16 -15.39 -22.14
N THR A 281 -17.13 -16.56 -21.52
CA THR A 281 -18.24 -17.07 -20.72
C THR A 281 -18.56 -16.25 -19.47
N ASP A 282 -17.61 -15.45 -18.99
CA ASP A 282 -17.78 -14.49 -17.88
C ASP A 282 -18.24 -13.10 -18.32
N GLY A 283 -18.49 -12.91 -19.62
CA GLY A 283 -18.94 -11.64 -20.21
C GLY A 283 -17.83 -10.73 -20.72
N GLY A 284 -16.56 -11.10 -20.53
CA GLY A 284 -15.43 -10.37 -21.10
C GLY A 284 -15.44 -10.43 -22.62
N THR A 285 -14.96 -9.39 -23.29
CA THR A 285 -14.91 -9.31 -24.76
C THR A 285 -13.48 -9.05 -25.24
N TYR A 286 -13.18 -9.54 -26.44
CA TYR A 286 -11.92 -9.27 -27.12
C TYR A 286 -12.14 -9.16 -28.63
N GLN A 287 -11.70 -8.05 -29.21
CA GLN A 287 -11.73 -7.87 -30.67
C GLN A 287 -10.39 -8.34 -31.25
N PHE A 288 -10.43 -9.14 -32.28
CA PHE A 288 -9.26 -9.68 -32.93
C PHE A 288 -9.41 -9.77 -34.43
N ASN A 289 -8.29 -9.76 -35.13
CA ASN A 289 -8.18 -10.06 -36.55
C ASN A 289 -7.22 -11.23 -36.72
N VAL A 290 -7.62 -12.27 -37.42
CA VAL A 290 -6.69 -13.32 -37.83
C VAL A 290 -6.01 -12.86 -39.12
N ILE A 291 -4.71 -12.74 -39.07
CA ILE A 291 -3.89 -12.42 -40.25
C ILE A 291 -3.53 -13.72 -40.95
N LEU A 292 -4.07 -13.93 -42.14
CA LEU A 292 -3.67 -15.05 -43.00
C LEU A 292 -2.45 -14.61 -43.80
N ILE A 293 -1.32 -15.28 -43.60
CA ILE A 293 -0.07 -14.97 -44.30
C ILE A 293 0.18 -16.02 -45.36
N PRO A 294 0.01 -15.69 -46.67
CA PRO A 294 0.39 -16.57 -47.75
C PRO A 294 1.91 -16.68 -47.80
N ARG A 295 2.44 -17.88 -47.71
CA ARG A 295 3.85 -18.16 -47.77
C ARG A 295 4.11 -19.09 -48.95
N LEU A 296 4.99 -18.66 -49.87
CA LEU A 296 5.50 -19.53 -50.92
C LEU A 296 6.43 -20.58 -50.27
N VAL A 297 6.12 -21.83 -50.43
CA VAL A 297 6.89 -22.99 -49.92
C VAL A 297 7.51 -23.80 -51.04
#